data_244637c824be7bcc3ea4700a61c7da67
#
_entry.id   244637c824be7bcc3ea4700a61c7da67
#
_cell.length_a   1.000
_cell.length_b   1.000
_cell.length_c   1.000
_cell.angle_alpha   90.00
_cell.angle_beta   90.00
_cell.angle_gamma   90.00
#
_symmetry.space_group_name_H-M   'P 1'
#
loop_
_entity.id
_entity.type
_entity.pdbx_description
1 polymer ?
#
loop_
_entity_poly.entity_id
_entity_poly.type
_entity_poly.pdbx_seq_one_letter_code
_entity_poly.pdbx_strand_id
1 'polypeptide(L)'
;ERVVSIAYYSLININEYDKELVQKHNAFWVNINELPELIFDHPQMVAQARKLMQQKASTEPIGFNLLPKLFTLSQLQSLYEAIYGEAMDKRNFRKRIAELDCIEKTDKIDKTGSKRGAALYQFNENLYRKAPKFKL
;
A
#
# COMPACT_ATOMS: atom_id res chain seq x y z
N GLU A 1 25.80 -8.26 28.17
CA GLU A 1 25.40 -9.01 26.98
C GLU A 1 24.70 -8.07 26.01
N ARG A 2 25.12 -8.06 24.75
CA ARG A 2 24.47 -7.20 23.71
C ARG A 2 23.53 -8.08 22.90
N VAL A 3 22.25 -7.69 22.83
CA VAL A 3 21.25 -8.36 22.00
C VAL A 3 21.02 -7.49 20.77
N VAL A 4 21.02 -8.10 19.57
CA VAL A 4 20.69 -7.45 18.31
C VAL A 4 19.40 -8.06 17.80
N SER A 5 18.39 -7.21 17.57
CA SER A 5 17.11 -7.61 16.99
C SER A 5 17.01 -7.11 15.56
N ILE A 6 16.51 -7.94 14.65
CA ILE A 6 16.25 -7.58 13.26
C ILE A 6 14.74 -7.64 13.04
N ALA A 7 14.15 -6.51 12.65
CA ALA A 7 12.73 -6.44 12.34
C ALA A 7 12.50 -6.40 10.82
N TYR A 8 11.52 -7.15 10.36
CA TYR A 8 11.05 -7.16 8.98
C TYR A 8 9.62 -6.61 8.93
N TYR A 9 9.31 -5.88 7.88
CA TYR A 9 7.94 -5.45 7.60
C TYR A 9 7.58 -5.74 6.15
N SER A 10 6.30 -6.01 5.89
CA SER A 10 5.77 -6.21 4.54
C SER A 10 4.32 -5.74 4.46
N LEU A 11 3.89 -5.43 3.23
CA LEU A 11 2.49 -5.19 2.92
C LEU A 11 1.88 -6.48 2.36
N ILE A 12 0.77 -6.92 2.93
CA ILE A 12 0.06 -8.12 2.49
C ILE A 12 -1.44 -7.84 2.40
N ASN A 13 -2.13 -8.61 1.56
CA ASN A 13 -3.59 -8.58 1.50
C ASN A 13 -4.17 -9.45 2.61
N ILE A 14 -4.73 -8.81 3.63
CA ILE A 14 -5.27 -9.51 4.81
C ILE A 14 -6.41 -10.49 4.47
N ASN A 15 -7.15 -10.26 3.36
CA ASN A 15 -8.24 -11.13 2.94
C ASN A 15 -7.74 -12.44 2.28
N GLU A 16 -6.50 -12.42 1.78
CA GLU A 16 -5.84 -13.58 1.17
C GLU A 16 -4.96 -14.34 2.17
N TYR A 17 -4.86 -13.82 3.39
CA TYR A 17 -4.01 -14.42 4.42
C TYR A 17 -4.73 -15.59 5.11
N ASP A 18 -4.00 -16.68 5.29
CA ASP A 18 -4.50 -17.89 5.92
C ASP A 18 -4.83 -17.66 7.41
N LYS A 19 -6.12 -17.63 7.72
CA LYS A 19 -6.60 -17.43 9.10
C LYS A 19 -6.20 -18.56 10.04
N GLU A 20 -6.12 -19.79 9.54
CA GLU A 20 -5.73 -20.96 10.34
C GLU A 20 -4.26 -20.86 10.75
N LEU A 21 -3.39 -20.38 9.86
CA LEU A 21 -1.98 -20.15 10.14
C LEU A 21 -1.81 -19.10 11.24
N VAL A 22 -2.55 -17.99 11.15
CA VAL A 22 -2.52 -16.92 12.16
C VAL A 22 -2.91 -17.45 13.54
N GLN A 23 -4.01 -18.21 13.61
CA GLN A 23 -4.49 -18.81 14.87
C GLN A 23 -3.52 -19.85 15.43
N LYS A 24 -2.94 -20.69 14.57
CA LYS A 24 -1.97 -21.71 14.97
C LYS A 24 -0.74 -21.11 15.65
N HIS A 25 -0.35 -19.89 15.29
CA HIS A 25 0.78 -19.18 15.87
C HIS A 25 0.38 -18.16 16.95
N ASN A 26 -0.86 -18.22 17.46
CA ASN A 26 -1.39 -17.27 18.45
C ASN A 26 -1.20 -15.80 18.02
N ALA A 27 -1.26 -15.55 16.70
CA ALA A 27 -1.16 -14.22 16.14
C ALA A 27 -2.55 -13.62 15.91
N PHE A 28 -2.65 -12.31 15.85
CA PHE A 28 -3.87 -11.60 15.51
C PHE A 28 -3.56 -10.27 14.87
N TRP A 29 -4.48 -9.80 14.03
CA TRP A 29 -4.37 -8.51 13.40
C TRP A 29 -4.80 -7.41 14.35
N VAL A 30 -4.01 -6.35 14.42
CA VAL A 30 -4.28 -5.17 15.26
C VAL A 30 -4.28 -3.94 14.37
N ASN A 31 -5.21 -3.02 14.62
CA ASN A 31 -5.19 -1.71 13.98
C ASN A 31 -3.92 -0.96 14.41
N ILE A 32 -3.15 -0.48 13.44
CA ILE A 32 -1.89 0.22 13.70
C ILE A 32 -2.05 1.49 14.54
N ASN A 33 -3.25 2.08 14.56
CA ASN A 33 -3.56 3.26 15.37
C ASN A 33 -4.10 2.91 16.78
N GLU A 34 -4.32 1.62 17.06
CA GLU A 34 -4.89 1.10 18.31
C GLU A 34 -4.01 -0.02 18.87
N LEU A 35 -2.69 0.16 18.78
CA LEU A 35 -1.75 -0.82 19.26
C LEU A 35 -1.88 -0.99 20.78
N PRO A 36 -1.85 -2.24 21.28
CA PRO A 36 -1.73 -2.47 22.71
C PRO A 36 -0.40 -1.95 23.25
N GLU A 37 -0.26 -1.90 24.55
CA GLU A 37 1.03 -1.59 25.18
C GLU A 37 2.07 -2.65 24.76
N LEU A 38 3.12 -2.21 24.10
CA LEU A 38 4.21 -3.05 23.63
C LEU A 38 5.39 -2.95 24.59
N ILE A 39 6.09 -4.09 24.78
CA ILE A 39 7.24 -4.19 25.68
C ILE A 39 8.53 -3.67 25.02
N PHE A 40 9.49 -3.29 25.83
CA PHE A 40 10.84 -2.84 25.44
C PHE A 40 10.82 -1.69 24.42
N ASP A 41 11.60 -1.82 23.36
CA ASP A 41 11.72 -0.86 22.25
C ASP A 41 10.79 -1.15 21.05
N HIS A 42 9.88 -2.11 21.20
CA HIS A 42 8.95 -2.48 20.13
C HIS A 42 8.06 -1.30 19.64
N PRO A 43 7.59 -0.38 20.49
CA PRO A 43 6.85 0.80 20.00
C PRO A 43 7.67 1.63 19.02
N GLN A 44 8.96 1.84 19.32
CA GLN A 44 9.87 2.60 18.45
C GLN A 44 10.15 1.84 17.16
N MET A 45 10.30 0.52 17.22
CA MET A 45 10.48 -0.33 16.03
C MET A 45 9.28 -0.24 15.08
N VAL A 46 8.05 -0.33 15.60
CA VAL A 46 6.82 -0.17 14.81
C VAL A 46 6.73 1.22 14.19
N ALA A 47 6.97 2.26 14.98
CA ALA A 47 6.95 3.65 14.48
C ALA A 47 7.97 3.86 13.36
N GLN A 48 9.18 3.31 13.51
CA GLN A 48 10.22 3.39 12.51
C GLN A 48 9.89 2.60 11.23
N ALA A 49 9.36 1.40 11.36
CA ALA A 49 8.92 0.58 10.23
C ALA A 49 7.82 1.31 9.43
N ARG A 50 6.83 1.91 10.11
CA ARG A 50 5.79 2.72 9.47
C ARG A 50 6.37 3.91 8.71
N LYS A 51 7.29 4.66 9.32
CA LYS A 51 7.96 5.79 8.69
C LYS A 51 8.73 5.38 7.44
N LEU A 52 9.51 4.31 7.52
CA LEU A 52 10.26 3.78 6.37
C LEU A 52 9.35 3.31 5.24
N MET A 53 8.24 2.66 5.57
CA MET A 53 7.23 2.25 4.59
C MET A 53 6.62 3.46 3.87
N GLN A 54 6.24 4.50 4.61
CA GLN A 54 5.68 5.74 4.05
C GLN A 54 6.72 6.47 3.16
N GLN A 55 7.97 6.53 3.58
CA GLN A 55 9.06 7.09 2.77
C GLN A 55 9.24 6.31 1.46
N LYS A 56 9.24 4.98 1.52
CA LYS A 56 9.29 4.15 0.31
C LYS A 56 8.08 4.37 -0.58
N ALA A 57 6.89 4.44 -0.01
CA ALA A 57 5.65 4.68 -0.77
C ALA A 57 5.66 6.00 -1.54
N SER A 58 6.40 7.01 -1.06
CA SER A 58 6.51 8.31 -1.76
C SER A 58 7.46 8.29 -2.95
N THR A 59 8.39 7.33 -3.02
CA THR A 59 9.46 7.27 -4.02
C THR A 59 9.50 5.99 -4.84
N GLU A 60 8.80 4.96 -4.40
CA GLU A 60 8.75 3.64 -5.04
C GLU A 60 7.30 3.17 -5.19
N PRO A 61 6.96 2.44 -6.26
CA PRO A 61 5.61 1.90 -6.47
C PRO A 61 5.36 0.66 -5.59
N ILE A 62 5.38 0.84 -4.28
CA ILE A 62 5.10 -0.26 -3.34
C ILE A 62 3.60 -0.55 -3.26
N GLY A 63 3.26 -1.80 -2.99
CA GLY A 63 1.88 -2.23 -2.78
C GLY A 63 1.07 -2.47 -4.05
N PHE A 64 1.60 -2.22 -5.25
CA PHE A 64 0.87 -2.50 -6.49
C PHE A 64 0.53 -3.98 -6.68
N ASN A 65 1.32 -4.88 -6.09
CA ASN A 65 1.04 -6.31 -6.03
C ASN A 65 -0.19 -6.67 -5.19
N LEU A 66 -0.69 -5.74 -4.37
CA LEU A 66 -1.92 -5.89 -3.58
C LEU A 66 -3.17 -5.46 -4.36
N LEU A 67 -2.99 -4.80 -5.50
CA LEU A 67 -4.06 -4.39 -6.38
C LEU A 67 -4.32 -5.47 -7.45
N PRO A 68 -5.55 -5.57 -7.97
CA PRO A 68 -5.80 -6.33 -9.18
C PRO A 68 -4.91 -5.84 -10.34
N LYS A 69 -4.65 -6.69 -11.35
CA LYS A 69 -3.88 -6.29 -12.55
C LYS A 69 -4.47 -5.04 -13.23
N LEU A 70 -5.79 -4.94 -13.20
CA LEU A 70 -6.52 -3.74 -13.63
C LEU A 70 -7.22 -3.16 -12.41
N PHE A 71 -6.94 -1.93 -12.09
CA PHE A 71 -7.45 -1.24 -10.91
C PHE A 71 -8.02 0.15 -11.24
N THR A 72 -8.89 0.64 -10.40
CA THR A 72 -9.39 2.02 -10.47
C THR A 72 -8.46 2.96 -9.67
N LEU A 73 -8.45 4.25 -10.02
CA LEU A 73 -7.71 5.23 -9.20
C LEU A 73 -8.25 5.35 -7.77
N SER A 74 -9.50 4.97 -7.53
CA SER A 74 -10.04 4.92 -6.16
C SER A 74 -9.43 3.79 -5.35
N GLN A 75 -9.25 2.60 -5.94
CA GLN A 75 -8.56 1.49 -5.28
C GLN A 75 -7.10 1.84 -4.98
N LEU A 76 -6.40 2.46 -5.93
CA LEU A 76 -5.04 2.93 -5.73
C LEU A 76 -4.97 4.00 -4.63
N GLN A 77 -5.89 4.96 -4.61
CA GLN A 77 -5.98 5.97 -3.55
C GLN A 77 -6.20 5.34 -2.18
N SER A 78 -7.14 4.40 -2.05
CA SER A 78 -7.40 3.70 -0.78
C SER A 78 -6.19 2.93 -0.28
N LEU A 79 -5.39 2.33 -1.18
CA LEU A 79 -4.13 1.67 -0.81
C LEU A 79 -3.16 2.68 -0.19
N TYR A 80 -2.97 3.84 -0.80
CA TYR A 80 -2.04 4.86 -0.29
C TYR A 80 -2.56 5.54 0.97
N GLU A 81 -3.87 5.77 1.08
CA GLU A 81 -4.50 6.24 2.33
C GLU A 81 -4.27 5.25 3.49
N ALA A 82 -4.33 3.96 3.23
CA ALA A 82 -4.01 2.94 4.23
C ALA A 82 -2.52 2.96 4.63
N ILE A 83 -1.59 3.17 3.68
CA ILE A 83 -0.15 3.26 3.95
C ILE A 83 0.17 4.51 4.77
N TYR A 84 -0.38 5.66 4.39
CA TYR A 84 -0.13 6.93 5.09
C TYR A 84 -0.93 7.05 6.40
N GLY A 85 -2.07 6.36 6.50
CA GLY A 85 -2.97 6.42 7.65
C GLY A 85 -3.81 7.70 7.72
N GLU A 86 -3.95 8.39 6.60
CA GLU A 86 -4.70 9.63 6.45
C GLU A 86 -5.41 9.71 5.10
N ALA A 87 -6.51 10.45 5.05
CA ALA A 87 -7.25 10.68 3.82
C ALA A 87 -6.48 11.60 2.88
N MET A 88 -6.51 11.30 1.59
CA MET A 88 -5.84 12.08 0.54
C MET A 88 -6.85 12.88 -0.27
N ASP A 89 -6.51 14.13 -0.62
CA ASP A 89 -7.32 14.91 -1.54
C ASP A 89 -7.37 14.24 -2.92
N LYS A 90 -8.57 13.89 -3.34
CA LYS A 90 -8.83 13.13 -4.56
C LYS A 90 -8.31 13.82 -5.83
N ARG A 91 -8.41 15.15 -5.89
CA ARG A 91 -7.99 15.93 -7.06
C ARG A 91 -6.46 15.95 -7.15
N ASN A 92 -5.79 16.23 -6.03
CA ASN A 92 -4.33 16.27 -5.98
C ASN A 92 -3.73 14.88 -6.22
N PHE A 93 -4.33 13.83 -5.64
CA PHE A 93 -3.92 12.46 -5.90
C PHE A 93 -3.97 12.13 -7.39
N ARG A 94 -5.11 12.38 -8.05
CA ARG A 94 -5.27 12.12 -9.48
C ARG A 94 -4.29 12.92 -10.35
N LYS A 95 -3.99 14.16 -9.97
CA LYS A 95 -3.00 14.98 -10.66
C LYS A 95 -1.61 14.34 -10.59
N ARG A 96 -1.19 13.90 -9.40
CA ARG A 96 0.12 13.22 -9.22
C ARG A 96 0.18 11.91 -10.00
N ILE A 97 -0.89 11.10 -9.95
CA ILE A 97 -0.93 9.85 -10.73
C ILE A 97 -0.82 10.11 -12.24
N ALA A 98 -1.42 11.17 -12.76
CA ALA A 98 -1.34 11.51 -14.18
C ALA A 98 0.08 11.93 -14.63
N GLU A 99 0.96 12.27 -13.69
CA GLU A 99 2.36 12.61 -13.95
C GLU A 99 3.27 11.37 -13.94
N LEU A 100 2.73 10.18 -13.61
CA LEU A 100 3.47 8.92 -13.55
C LEU A 100 3.31 8.12 -14.84
N ASP A 101 4.36 8.06 -15.64
CA ASP A 101 4.39 7.32 -16.92
C ASP A 101 4.14 5.81 -16.75
N CYS A 102 4.43 5.27 -15.56
CA CYS A 102 4.27 3.84 -15.27
C CYS A 102 2.84 3.41 -14.94
N ILE A 103 1.88 4.34 -14.89
CA ILE A 103 0.47 4.05 -14.67
C ILE A 103 -0.32 4.39 -15.92
N GLU A 104 -0.71 3.37 -16.65
CA GLU A 104 -1.38 3.49 -17.95
C GLU A 104 -2.89 3.34 -17.80
N LYS A 105 -3.63 4.27 -18.41
CA LYS A 105 -5.07 4.14 -18.55
C LYS A 105 -5.38 3.13 -19.64
N THR A 106 -6.32 2.22 -19.39
CA THR A 106 -6.80 1.25 -20.38
C THR A 106 -8.13 1.67 -21.00
N ASP A 107 -8.54 0.99 -22.05
CA ASP A 107 -9.87 1.18 -22.67
C ASP A 107 -11.01 0.51 -21.88
N LYS A 108 -10.68 -0.18 -20.79
CA LYS A 108 -11.64 -0.92 -19.97
C LYS A 108 -12.25 -0.04 -18.91
N ILE A 109 -13.51 -0.34 -18.57
CA ILE A 109 -14.29 0.37 -17.56
C ILE A 109 -14.84 -0.63 -16.55
N ASP A 110 -14.64 -0.35 -15.27
CA ASP A 110 -15.31 -1.05 -14.18
C ASP A 110 -16.71 -0.46 -13.95
N LYS A 111 -17.74 -1.26 -14.09
CA LYS A 111 -19.14 -0.88 -13.89
C LYS A 111 -19.72 -1.40 -12.57
N THR A 112 -18.92 -2.05 -11.72
CA THR A 112 -19.42 -2.66 -10.48
C THR A 112 -19.84 -1.64 -9.43
N GLY A 113 -19.17 -0.48 -9.38
CA GLY A 113 -19.39 0.54 -8.35
C GLY A 113 -20.26 1.73 -8.77
N SER A 114 -20.56 1.92 -10.04
CA SER A 114 -21.38 3.04 -10.50
C SER A 114 -21.94 2.84 -11.91
N LYS A 115 -23.10 3.45 -12.20
CA LYS A 115 -23.73 3.40 -13.54
C LYS A 115 -22.84 3.99 -14.67
N ARG A 116 -22.02 5.00 -14.35
CA ARG A 116 -21.10 5.61 -15.32
C ARG A 116 -19.82 4.81 -15.51
N GLY A 117 -19.51 3.91 -14.57
CA GLY A 117 -18.28 3.16 -14.53
C GLY A 117 -17.05 3.99 -14.15
N ALA A 118 -15.97 3.32 -13.80
CA ALA A 118 -14.67 3.90 -13.51
C ALA A 118 -13.64 3.39 -14.52
N ALA A 119 -12.80 4.28 -15.05
CA ALA A 119 -11.70 3.87 -15.92
C ALA A 119 -10.74 2.94 -15.15
N LEU A 120 -10.28 1.89 -15.83
CA LEU A 120 -9.29 0.96 -15.31
C LEU A 120 -7.90 1.35 -15.79
N TYR A 121 -6.95 1.17 -14.88
CA TYR A 121 -5.53 1.46 -15.07
C TYR A 121 -4.72 0.20 -14.81
N GLN A 122 -3.51 0.18 -15.32
CA GLN A 122 -2.53 -0.87 -15.04
C GLN A 122 -1.18 -0.26 -14.70
N PHE A 123 -0.40 -0.99 -13.90
CA PHE A 123 0.99 -0.64 -13.63
C PHE A 123 1.89 -1.30 -14.69
N ASN A 124 2.71 -0.49 -15.36
CA ASN A 124 3.67 -0.96 -16.34
C ASN A 124 5.08 -0.99 -15.74
N GLU A 125 5.47 -2.16 -15.26
CA GLU A 125 6.77 -2.38 -14.64
C GLU A 125 7.95 -2.09 -15.59
N ASN A 126 7.78 -2.36 -16.89
CA ASN A 126 8.83 -2.10 -17.88
C ASN A 126 9.08 -0.60 -18.06
N LEU A 127 8.03 0.22 -18.05
CA LEU A 127 8.17 1.68 -18.09
C LEU A 127 8.82 2.20 -16.81
N TYR A 128 8.41 1.69 -15.65
CA TYR A 128 9.04 2.06 -14.38
C TYR A 128 10.53 1.70 -14.36
N ARG A 129 10.93 0.52 -14.82
CA ARG A 129 12.34 0.09 -14.88
C ARG A 129 13.20 0.95 -15.80
N LYS A 130 12.64 1.43 -16.93
CA LYS A 130 13.34 2.30 -17.89
C LYS A 130 13.55 3.72 -17.36
N ALA A 131 12.59 4.24 -16.63
CA ALA A 131 12.63 5.57 -16.06
C ALA A 131 12.03 5.54 -14.63
N PRO A 132 12.82 5.19 -13.61
CA PRO A 132 12.33 5.02 -12.25
C PRO A 132 12.01 6.38 -11.62
N LYS A 133 10.98 7.04 -12.13
CA LYS A 133 10.42 8.25 -11.55
C LYS A 133 9.09 7.90 -10.91
N PHE A 134 9.07 7.86 -9.61
CA PHE A 134 7.86 7.70 -8.83
C PHE A 134 7.88 8.73 -7.70
N LYS A 135 6.87 9.60 -7.68
CA LYS A 135 6.70 10.61 -6.64
C LYS A 135 5.21 10.79 -6.38
N LEU A 136 4.76 10.24 -5.28
CA LEU A 136 3.37 10.31 -4.90
C LEU A 136 3.14 11.20 -3.66
#